data_a137d38968f367d476ae3a01306844e7
#
_entry.id   a137d38968f367d476ae3a01306844e7
#
_cell.length_a   1.000
_cell.length_b   1.000
_cell.length_c   1.000
_cell.angle_alpha   90.00
_cell.angle_beta   90.00
_cell.angle_gamma   90.00
#
_symmetry.space_group_name_H-M   'P 1'
#
loop_
_entity.id
_entity.type
_entity.pdbx_description
1 polymer ?
#
loop_
_entity_poly.entity_id
_entity_poly.type
_entity_poly.pdbx_seq_one_letter_code
_entity_poly.pdbx_strand_id
1 'polypeptide(L)'
;VLRRQMQASGAFGEAAMMWAISVVGLVAVVACVLLWHSERAVTSDWGATGVDPASGLQVKSARGLLFERLDDLSERCSLTPREKDVLTLLAQGHDYAEMEGELFVSHNTLKTHVHHIYAKTGVHSRQELLELLGV
;
A
#
# COMPACT_ATOMS: atom_id res chain seq x y z
N VAL A 1 56.21 20.26 21.21
CA VAL A 1 55.69 20.11 19.82
C VAL A 1 54.98 18.80 19.65
N LEU A 2 55.40 17.70 20.33
CA LEU A 2 54.77 16.35 20.20
C LEU A 2 53.37 16.24 20.81
N ARG A 3 53.03 17.03 21.81
CA ARG A 3 51.71 16.92 22.52
C ARG A 3 50.50 17.44 21.73
N ARG A 4 50.73 18.25 20.69
CA ARG A 4 49.66 18.83 19.88
C ARG A 4 49.20 17.93 18.71
N GLN A 5 50.03 16.93 18.35
CA GLN A 5 49.66 16.00 17.26
C GLN A 5 48.81 14.82 17.74
N MET A 6 48.85 14.48 19.03
CA MET A 6 48.00 13.36 19.53
C MET A 6 46.52 13.72 19.78
N GLN A 7 46.20 15.01 19.85
CA GLN A 7 44.81 15.43 20.02
C GLN A 7 44.01 15.57 18.69
N ALA A 8 44.68 15.62 17.56
CA ALA A 8 44.01 15.71 16.26
C ALA A 8 43.52 14.36 15.71
N SER A 9 44.11 13.25 16.17
CA SER A 9 43.71 11.91 15.70
C SER A 9 42.47 11.35 16.36
N GLY A 10 42.11 11.83 17.56
CA GLY A 10 40.90 11.39 18.27
C GLY A 10 39.59 11.94 17.69
N ALA A 11 39.60 13.18 17.24
CA ALA A 11 38.40 13.86 16.72
C ALA A 11 37.94 13.32 15.36
N PHE A 12 38.85 12.83 14.53
CA PHE A 12 38.52 12.20 13.25
C PHE A 12 37.91 10.80 13.42
N GLY A 13 38.28 10.08 14.47
CA GLY A 13 37.74 8.74 14.78
C GLY A 13 36.29 8.79 15.25
N GLU A 14 35.95 9.76 16.09
CA GLU A 14 34.58 9.87 16.61
C GLU A 14 33.60 10.36 15.54
N ALA A 15 34.00 11.34 14.73
CA ALA A 15 33.18 11.79 13.61
C ALA A 15 32.95 10.67 12.58
N ALA A 16 33.98 9.90 12.24
CA ALA A 16 33.86 8.77 11.32
C ALA A 16 32.93 7.67 11.85
N MET A 17 32.97 7.38 13.16
CA MET A 17 32.04 6.42 13.76
C MET A 17 30.59 6.91 13.75
N MET A 18 30.35 8.17 14.01
CA MET A 18 28.99 8.75 13.95
C MET A 18 28.41 8.70 12.54
N TRP A 19 29.22 8.99 11.52
CA TRP A 19 28.81 8.86 10.11
C TRP A 19 28.55 7.41 9.72
N ALA A 20 29.36 6.48 10.18
CA ALA A 20 29.16 5.05 9.91
C ALA A 20 27.86 4.53 10.51
N ILE A 21 27.54 4.90 11.75
CA ILE A 21 26.28 4.51 12.41
C ILE A 21 25.08 5.12 11.70
N SER A 22 25.15 6.37 11.26
CA SER A 22 24.08 7.03 10.52
C SER A 22 23.82 6.38 9.16
N VAL A 23 24.88 6.02 8.43
CA VAL A 23 24.74 5.33 7.12
C VAL A 23 24.18 3.93 7.28
N VAL A 24 24.63 3.16 8.29
CA VAL A 24 24.09 1.83 8.59
C VAL A 24 22.62 1.91 8.99
N GLY A 25 22.24 2.89 9.80
CA GLY A 25 20.85 3.12 10.16
C GLY A 25 19.96 3.45 8.95
N LEU A 26 20.43 4.30 8.04
CA LEU A 26 19.72 4.65 6.82
C LEU A 26 19.54 3.43 5.89
N VAL A 27 20.61 2.64 5.71
CA VAL A 27 20.55 1.42 4.90
C VAL A 27 19.59 0.39 5.51
N ALA A 28 19.58 0.24 6.83
CA ALA A 28 18.66 -0.67 7.51
C ALA A 28 17.19 -0.24 7.33
N VAL A 29 16.90 1.06 7.41
CA VAL A 29 15.54 1.59 7.20
C VAL A 29 15.13 1.39 5.73
N VAL A 30 16.00 1.69 4.78
CA VAL A 30 15.71 1.48 3.35
C VAL A 30 15.52 0.00 3.04
N ALA A 31 16.35 -0.88 3.59
CA ALA A 31 16.20 -2.33 3.43
C ALA A 31 14.88 -2.83 4.05
N CYS A 32 14.52 -2.32 5.22
CA CYS A 32 13.25 -2.67 5.88
C CYS A 32 12.04 -2.21 5.06
N VAL A 33 12.08 -1.01 4.49
CA VAL A 33 11.04 -0.49 3.61
C VAL A 33 10.96 -1.29 2.31
N LEU A 34 12.10 -1.65 1.72
CA LEU A 34 12.15 -2.47 0.51
C LEU A 34 11.66 -3.91 0.76
N LEU A 35 12.02 -4.52 1.89
CA LEU A 35 11.50 -5.82 2.30
C LEU A 35 9.99 -5.77 2.54
N TRP A 36 9.50 -4.73 3.21
CA TRP A 36 8.06 -4.54 3.44
C TRP A 36 7.29 -4.31 2.13
N HIS A 37 7.89 -3.62 1.16
CA HIS A 37 7.35 -3.49 -0.20
C HIS A 37 7.40 -4.81 -0.98
N SER A 38 8.45 -5.60 -0.80
CA SER A 38 8.61 -6.89 -1.46
C SER A 38 7.61 -7.94 -0.96
N GLU A 39 7.27 -7.94 0.33
CA GLU A 39 6.27 -8.87 0.87
C GLU A 39 4.85 -8.61 0.37
N ARG A 40 4.51 -7.35 0.04
CA ARG A 40 3.23 -7.03 -0.59
C ARG A 40 3.08 -7.57 -2.02
N ALA A 41 4.19 -7.79 -2.71
CA ALA A 41 4.18 -8.36 -4.07
C ALA A 41 4.11 -9.91 -4.07
N VAL A 42 4.49 -10.57 -2.98
CA VAL A 42 4.56 -12.05 -2.92
C VAL A 42 3.30 -12.68 -2.33
N THR A 43 2.48 -11.94 -1.56
CA THR A 43 1.27 -12.50 -0.94
C THR A 43 0.07 -12.64 -1.88
N SER A 44 0.18 -12.19 -3.13
CA SER A 44 -0.89 -12.40 -4.12
C SER A 44 -0.94 -13.81 -4.73
N ASP A 45 0.07 -14.67 -4.46
CA ASP A 45 0.20 -15.98 -5.15
C ASP A 45 -0.08 -17.22 -4.26
N TRP A 46 -0.41 -17.06 -2.99
CA TRP A 46 -0.67 -18.20 -2.08
C TRP A 46 -2.13 -18.71 -2.08
N GLY A 47 -2.97 -18.23 -3.00
CA GLY A 47 -4.39 -18.65 -3.12
C GLY A 47 -4.72 -19.57 -4.28
N ALA A 48 -3.74 -19.96 -5.11
CA ALA A 48 -3.98 -20.71 -6.35
C ALA A 48 -3.48 -22.16 -6.29
N THR A 49 -3.65 -22.87 -5.19
CA THR A 49 -3.42 -24.32 -5.16
C THR A 49 -4.75 -25.06 -5.31
N GLY A 50 -5.07 -25.41 -6.53
CA GLY A 50 -6.22 -26.25 -6.82
C GLY A 50 -6.82 -26.05 -8.20
N VAL A 51 -5.98 -25.99 -9.25
CA VAL A 51 -6.49 -25.98 -10.62
C VAL A 51 -5.82 -27.11 -11.40
N ASP A 52 -6.59 -28.12 -11.75
CA ASP A 52 -6.19 -29.13 -12.73
C ASP A 52 -5.90 -28.45 -14.08
N PRO A 53 -4.72 -28.66 -14.68
CA PRO A 53 -4.35 -28.02 -15.95
C PRO A 53 -5.13 -28.54 -17.17
N ALA A 54 -6.12 -29.41 -16.99
CA ALA A 54 -6.83 -30.09 -18.07
C ALA A 54 -8.22 -29.49 -18.41
N SER A 55 -8.78 -28.60 -17.63
CA SER A 55 -10.02 -27.93 -18.01
C SER A 55 -9.76 -26.47 -18.31
N GLY A 56 -9.83 -26.09 -19.58
CA GLY A 56 -9.63 -24.72 -20.10
C GLY A 56 -10.74 -23.73 -19.69
N LEU A 57 -11.42 -23.97 -18.57
CA LEU A 57 -12.31 -23.08 -17.86
C LEU A 57 -11.56 -22.54 -16.65
N GLN A 58 -10.83 -21.42 -16.84
CA GLN A 58 -10.35 -20.64 -15.73
C GLN A 58 -11.59 -20.14 -14.97
N VAL A 59 -11.94 -20.83 -13.88
CA VAL A 59 -12.86 -20.29 -12.90
C VAL A 59 -12.10 -19.13 -12.23
N LYS A 60 -12.29 -17.91 -12.74
CA LYS A 60 -11.79 -16.70 -12.08
C LYS A 60 -12.34 -16.75 -10.66
N SER A 61 -11.46 -16.78 -9.68
CA SER A 61 -11.86 -16.68 -8.27
C SER A 61 -12.77 -15.46 -8.11
N ALA A 62 -13.80 -15.53 -7.28
CA ALA A 62 -14.70 -14.40 -7.00
C ALA A 62 -13.92 -13.12 -6.65
N ARG A 63 -12.78 -13.28 -5.99
CA ARG A 63 -11.83 -12.20 -5.70
C ARG A 63 -11.20 -11.60 -6.96
N GLY A 64 -10.83 -12.42 -7.93
CA GLY A 64 -10.29 -11.94 -9.21
C GLY A 64 -11.31 -11.16 -10.02
N LEU A 65 -12.58 -11.58 -9.99
CA LEU A 65 -13.68 -10.85 -10.64
C LEU A 65 -13.93 -9.50 -9.97
N LEU A 66 -13.83 -9.42 -8.66
CA LEU A 66 -13.97 -8.17 -7.93
C LEU A 66 -12.86 -7.16 -8.34
N PHE A 67 -11.61 -7.59 -8.37
CA PHE A 67 -10.50 -6.73 -8.78
C PHE A 67 -10.64 -6.23 -10.22
N GLU A 68 -11.06 -7.06 -11.14
CA GLU A 68 -11.33 -6.67 -12.53
C GLU A 68 -12.44 -5.61 -12.62
N ARG A 69 -13.51 -5.76 -11.85
CA ARG A 69 -14.60 -4.76 -11.78
C ARG A 69 -14.16 -3.46 -11.14
N LEU A 70 -13.32 -3.52 -10.11
CA LEU A 70 -12.73 -2.33 -9.47
C LEU A 70 -11.85 -1.55 -10.45
N ASP A 71 -11.04 -2.25 -11.25
CA ASP A 71 -10.19 -1.65 -12.26
C ASP A 71 -11.02 -0.98 -13.36
N ASP A 72 -12.00 -1.69 -13.92
CA ASP A 72 -12.93 -1.17 -14.93
C ASP A 72 -13.69 0.07 -14.42
N LEU A 73 -14.23 0.01 -13.21
CA LEU A 73 -14.93 1.15 -12.60
C LEU A 73 -13.99 2.34 -12.39
N SER A 74 -12.77 2.07 -11.94
CA SER A 74 -11.75 3.11 -11.69
C SER A 74 -11.36 3.83 -12.97
N GLU A 75 -11.21 3.11 -14.08
CA GLU A 75 -10.91 3.69 -15.40
C GLU A 75 -12.10 4.49 -15.94
N ARG A 76 -13.29 3.91 -15.93
CA ARG A 76 -14.51 4.58 -16.43
C ARG A 76 -14.85 5.87 -15.69
N CYS A 77 -14.66 5.87 -14.36
CA CYS A 77 -14.94 7.04 -13.52
C CYS A 77 -13.72 7.96 -13.33
N SER A 78 -12.59 7.67 -13.98
CA SER A 78 -11.33 8.44 -13.86
C SER A 78 -10.93 8.67 -12.40
N LEU A 79 -10.92 7.58 -11.61
CA LEU A 79 -10.51 7.63 -10.21
C LEU A 79 -8.99 7.83 -10.12
N THR A 80 -8.57 8.65 -9.17
CA THR A 80 -7.16 8.81 -8.86
C THR A 80 -6.62 7.54 -8.18
N PRO A 81 -5.29 7.29 -8.18
CA PRO A 81 -4.72 6.14 -7.49
C PRO A 81 -5.15 6.04 -6.02
N ARG A 82 -5.23 7.16 -5.32
CA ARG A 82 -5.69 7.19 -3.92
C ARG A 82 -7.17 6.86 -3.76
N GLU A 83 -8.01 7.34 -4.66
CA GLU A 83 -9.44 6.98 -4.67
C GLU A 83 -9.63 5.49 -4.98
N LYS A 84 -8.79 4.91 -5.85
CA LYS A 84 -8.79 3.47 -6.12
C LYS A 84 -8.40 2.64 -4.89
N ASP A 85 -7.36 3.05 -4.13
CA ASP A 85 -6.99 2.41 -2.87
C ASP A 85 -8.17 2.41 -1.88
N VAL A 86 -8.80 3.58 -1.70
CA VAL A 86 -9.97 3.74 -0.82
C VAL A 86 -11.16 2.90 -1.31
N LEU A 87 -11.45 2.89 -2.61
CA LEU A 87 -12.52 2.08 -3.20
C LEU A 87 -12.30 0.59 -2.96
N THR A 88 -11.07 0.11 -3.10
CA THR A 88 -10.71 -1.29 -2.86
C THR A 88 -10.99 -1.71 -1.43
N LEU A 89 -10.60 -0.91 -0.45
CA LEU A 89 -10.85 -1.21 0.97
C LEU A 89 -12.35 -1.13 1.32
N LEU A 90 -13.08 -0.17 0.73
CA LEU A 90 -14.53 -0.10 0.85
C LEU A 90 -15.20 -1.38 0.34
N ALA A 91 -14.78 -1.87 -0.82
CA ALA A 91 -15.33 -3.10 -1.42
C ALA A 91 -14.99 -4.36 -0.62
N GLN A 92 -13.83 -4.39 0.05
CA GLN A 92 -13.42 -5.49 0.92
C GLN A 92 -14.13 -5.50 2.29
N GLY A 93 -14.89 -4.46 2.62
CA GLY A 93 -15.66 -4.43 3.84
C GLY A 93 -15.00 -3.70 5.01
N HIS A 94 -13.81 -3.10 4.83
CA HIS A 94 -13.12 -2.37 5.88
C HIS A 94 -13.95 -1.22 6.44
N ASP A 95 -13.83 -0.98 7.73
CA ASP A 95 -14.40 0.20 8.38
C ASP A 95 -13.48 1.42 8.22
N TYR A 96 -13.97 2.61 8.61
CA TYR A 96 -13.20 3.84 8.45
C TYR A 96 -11.93 3.86 9.31
N ALA A 97 -11.96 3.27 10.51
CA ALA A 97 -10.81 3.26 11.42
C ALA A 97 -9.70 2.35 10.88
N GLU A 98 -10.06 1.19 10.32
CA GLU A 98 -9.14 0.29 9.64
C GLU A 98 -8.50 0.95 8.42
N MET A 99 -9.31 1.62 7.60
CA MET A 99 -8.83 2.32 6.40
C MET A 99 -7.90 3.49 6.74
N GLU A 100 -8.17 4.24 7.81
CA GLU A 100 -7.29 5.31 8.29
C GLU A 100 -5.90 4.76 8.67
N GLY A 101 -5.89 3.64 9.39
CA GLY A 101 -4.66 2.96 9.77
C GLY A 101 -3.89 2.41 8.57
N GLU A 102 -4.58 1.80 7.61
CA GLU A 102 -3.96 1.16 6.46
C GLU A 102 -3.43 2.17 5.44
N LEU A 103 -4.17 3.24 5.20
CA LEU A 103 -3.80 4.29 4.24
C LEU A 103 -2.97 5.42 4.86
N PHE A 104 -2.78 5.42 6.18
CA PHE A 104 -2.08 6.49 6.91
C PHE A 104 -2.65 7.88 6.62
N VAL A 105 -3.98 8.00 6.63
CA VAL A 105 -4.70 9.26 6.41
C VAL A 105 -5.60 9.61 7.57
N SER A 106 -5.92 10.89 7.73
CA SER A 106 -6.88 11.33 8.73
C SER A 106 -8.32 10.97 8.34
N HIS A 107 -9.20 10.85 9.33
CA HIS A 107 -10.63 10.63 9.15
C HIS A 107 -11.27 11.60 8.14
N ASN A 108 -10.94 12.89 8.26
CA ASN A 108 -11.47 13.92 7.36
C ASN A 108 -10.96 13.75 5.92
N THR A 109 -9.69 13.39 5.75
CA THR A 109 -9.11 13.10 4.43
C THR A 109 -9.80 11.90 3.79
N LEU A 110 -10.01 10.83 4.57
CA LEU A 110 -10.70 9.63 4.09
C LEU A 110 -12.13 9.94 3.66
N LYS A 111 -12.90 10.69 4.47
CA LYS A 111 -14.25 11.14 4.10
C LYS A 111 -14.28 11.94 2.80
N THR A 112 -13.28 12.79 2.59
CA THR A 112 -13.17 13.54 1.34
C THR A 112 -12.96 12.63 0.14
N HIS A 113 -12.08 11.62 0.25
CA HIS A 113 -11.89 10.63 -0.82
C HIS A 113 -13.17 9.83 -1.09
N VAL A 114 -13.86 9.36 -0.07
CA VAL A 114 -15.14 8.64 -0.22
C VAL A 114 -16.19 9.52 -0.90
N HIS A 115 -16.29 10.78 -0.50
CA HIS A 115 -17.21 11.72 -1.15
C HIS A 115 -16.91 11.91 -2.64
N HIS A 116 -15.62 12.05 -2.99
CA HIS A 116 -15.22 12.16 -4.41
C HIS A 116 -15.50 10.88 -5.19
N ILE A 117 -15.29 9.70 -4.60
CA ILE A 117 -15.63 8.43 -5.23
C ILE A 117 -17.13 8.38 -5.53
N TYR A 118 -17.98 8.69 -4.54
CA TYR A 118 -19.44 8.68 -4.71
C TYR A 118 -19.88 9.68 -5.79
N ALA A 119 -19.31 10.88 -5.78
CA ALA A 119 -19.61 11.89 -6.80
C ALA A 119 -19.22 11.44 -8.22
N LYS A 120 -18.08 10.76 -8.37
CA LYS A 120 -17.59 10.30 -9.68
C LYS A 120 -18.34 9.04 -10.17
N THR A 121 -18.75 8.17 -9.28
CA THR A 121 -19.47 6.93 -9.61
C THR A 121 -20.99 7.13 -9.69
N GLY A 122 -21.50 8.28 -9.22
CA GLY A 122 -22.92 8.60 -9.23
C GLY A 122 -23.74 7.86 -8.18
N VAL A 123 -23.08 7.30 -7.13
CA VAL A 123 -23.73 6.61 -6.02
C VAL A 123 -23.79 7.49 -4.77
N HIS A 124 -24.71 7.19 -3.86
CA HIS A 124 -24.93 7.98 -2.64
C HIS A 124 -24.65 7.19 -1.35
N SER A 125 -24.43 5.90 -1.46
CA SER A 125 -24.19 5.03 -0.31
C SER A 125 -23.17 3.94 -0.63
N ARG A 126 -22.58 3.37 0.43
CA ARG A 126 -21.70 2.19 0.31
C ARG A 126 -22.44 1.00 -0.30
N GLN A 127 -23.71 0.82 0.06
CA GLN A 127 -24.50 -0.28 -0.45
C GLN A 127 -24.70 -0.18 -1.96
N GLU A 128 -25.08 1.00 -2.47
CA GLU A 128 -25.19 1.25 -3.91
C GLU A 128 -23.86 1.01 -4.64
N LEU A 129 -22.74 1.40 -4.01
CA LEU A 129 -21.41 1.15 -4.55
C LEU A 129 -21.10 -0.36 -4.67
N LEU A 130 -21.44 -1.15 -3.66
CA LEU A 130 -21.27 -2.61 -3.68
C LEU A 130 -22.19 -3.27 -4.72
N GLU A 131 -23.43 -2.83 -4.83
CA GLU A 131 -24.36 -3.27 -5.88
C GLU A 131 -23.82 -2.95 -7.29
N LEU A 132 -23.25 -1.77 -7.48
CA LEU A 132 -22.61 -1.38 -8.74
C LEU A 132 -21.42 -2.29 -9.09
N LEU A 133 -20.67 -2.75 -8.08
CA LEU A 133 -19.59 -3.71 -8.21
C LEU A 133 -20.08 -5.16 -8.34
N GLY A 134 -21.37 -5.43 -8.08
CA GLY A 134 -21.97 -6.76 -8.12
C GLY A 134 -21.51 -7.68 -7.00
N VAL A 135 -21.35 -7.12 -5.81
CA VAL A 135 -20.91 -7.82 -4.57
C VAL A 135 -22.02 -7.77 -3.54
#